data_49b2019abc1545be8873fe4e737a1f45
#
_entry.id   49b2019abc1545be8873fe4e737a1f45
#
_cell.length_a   1.000
_cell.length_b   1.000
_cell.length_c   1.000
_cell.angle_alpha   90.00
_cell.angle_beta   90.00
_cell.angle_gamma   90.00
#
_symmetry.space_group_name_H-M   'P 1'
#
loop_
_entity.id
_entity.type
_entity.pdbx_description
1 polymer ?
#
loop_
_entity_poly.entity_id
_entity_poly.type
_entity_poly.pdbx_seq_one_letter_code
_entity_poly.pdbx_strand_id
1 'polypeptide(L)'
;MAYDLEEQESLAEIKAWWEKWGNLILTVVTVACLCAAGFQGWRWYQMKESTDAGVLYAQMIQASNMKDEARVQAIAGRLHESYASTTYAGMGALLAAHNAETAGKYAEAEKALKWIVDSDKYPELKPLASVRLAGVYLDEGKYDQGLTVLNAVKDAKGEEVPVYDRMGDLYLAKGDVAAARKSWEDALRYAPMTNPLVGVIEIKLNSLPKE
;
A
#
# COMPACT_ATOMS: atom_id res chain seq x y z
N MET A 1 -44.94 28.14 -50.74
CA MET A 1 -45.80 28.58 -49.63
C MET A 1 -46.19 27.46 -48.64
N ALA A 2 -46.35 26.22 -49.05
CA ALA A 2 -46.65 25.12 -48.09
C ALA A 2 -45.43 24.75 -47.21
N TYR A 3 -44.24 24.82 -47.74
CA TYR A 3 -42.98 24.56 -46.96
C TYR A 3 -42.73 25.52 -45.81
N ASP A 4 -43.22 26.75 -45.94
CA ASP A 4 -43.02 27.81 -44.95
C ASP A 4 -43.91 27.66 -43.70
N LEU A 5 -45.06 27.01 -43.84
CA LEU A 5 -45.99 26.75 -42.74
C LEU A 5 -45.58 25.51 -41.92
N GLU A 6 -45.09 24.43 -42.53
CA GLU A 6 -44.55 23.25 -41.82
C GLU A 6 -43.27 23.58 -41.06
N GLU A 7 -42.43 24.47 -41.62
CA GLU A 7 -41.19 24.94 -40.95
C GLU A 7 -41.52 25.82 -39.76
N GLN A 8 -42.54 26.68 -39.81
CA GLN A 8 -43.01 27.49 -38.70
C GLN A 8 -43.67 26.67 -37.58
N GLU A 9 -44.43 25.64 -37.92
CA GLU A 9 -45.03 24.71 -36.93
C GLU A 9 -43.94 23.92 -36.18
N SER A 10 -42.96 23.37 -36.90
CA SER A 10 -41.85 22.65 -36.27
C SER A 10 -40.99 23.53 -35.37
N LEU A 11 -40.75 24.76 -35.75
CA LEU A 11 -40.04 25.75 -34.91
C LEU A 11 -40.85 26.14 -33.66
N ALA A 12 -42.18 26.25 -33.79
CA ALA A 12 -43.04 26.53 -32.64
C ALA A 12 -43.06 25.36 -31.63
N GLU A 13 -43.08 24.08 -32.11
CA GLU A 13 -43.02 22.93 -31.27
C GLU A 13 -41.67 22.83 -30.51
N ILE A 14 -40.55 23.05 -31.19
CA ILE A 14 -39.21 23.06 -30.57
C ILE A 14 -39.13 24.16 -29.51
N LYS A 15 -39.68 25.35 -29.82
CA LYS A 15 -39.68 26.48 -28.87
C LYS A 15 -40.52 26.16 -27.63
N ALA A 16 -41.72 25.62 -27.80
CA ALA A 16 -42.60 25.23 -26.70
C ALA A 16 -41.96 24.11 -25.83
N TRP A 17 -41.30 23.15 -26.48
CA TRP A 17 -40.54 22.10 -25.75
C TRP A 17 -39.37 22.68 -24.95
N TRP A 18 -38.61 23.63 -25.53
CA TRP A 18 -37.52 24.33 -24.88
C TRP A 18 -37.98 25.21 -23.72
N GLU A 19 -39.08 25.93 -23.86
CA GLU A 19 -39.68 26.68 -22.77
C GLU A 19 -40.08 25.81 -21.58
N LYS A 20 -40.53 24.60 -21.86
CA LYS A 20 -40.91 23.63 -20.81
C LYS A 20 -39.72 22.94 -20.14
N TRP A 21 -38.73 22.51 -20.92
CA TRP A 21 -37.65 21.66 -20.45
C TRP A 21 -36.27 22.33 -20.43
N GLY A 22 -36.10 23.46 -21.11
CA GLY A 22 -34.80 24.12 -21.27
C GLY A 22 -34.13 24.48 -19.94
N ASN A 23 -34.90 24.98 -18.99
CA ASN A 23 -34.37 25.33 -17.67
C ASN A 23 -33.91 24.10 -16.87
N LEU A 24 -34.63 22.99 -16.95
CA LEU A 24 -34.25 21.73 -16.35
C LEU A 24 -32.96 21.19 -16.97
N ILE A 25 -32.90 21.18 -18.31
CA ILE A 25 -31.72 20.69 -19.04
C ILE A 25 -30.49 21.53 -18.72
N LEU A 26 -30.63 22.87 -18.74
CA LEU A 26 -29.53 23.76 -18.36
C LEU A 26 -29.07 23.54 -16.94
N THR A 27 -30.00 23.34 -16.01
CA THR A 27 -29.63 23.03 -14.61
C THR A 27 -28.86 21.70 -14.51
N VAL A 28 -29.32 20.63 -15.15
CA VAL A 28 -28.64 19.33 -15.16
C VAL A 28 -27.25 19.44 -15.79
N VAL A 29 -27.14 20.12 -16.93
CA VAL A 29 -25.85 20.34 -17.61
C VAL A 29 -24.89 21.14 -16.72
N THR A 30 -25.38 22.21 -16.09
CA THR A 30 -24.57 23.05 -15.19
C THR A 30 -24.05 22.22 -13.99
N VAL A 31 -24.92 21.43 -13.36
CA VAL A 31 -24.50 20.55 -12.25
C VAL A 31 -23.46 19.51 -12.72
N ALA A 32 -23.69 18.88 -13.88
CA ALA A 32 -22.75 17.94 -14.46
C ALA A 32 -21.37 18.58 -14.73
N CYS A 33 -21.35 19.79 -15.29
CA CYS A 33 -20.12 20.55 -15.52
C CYS A 33 -19.39 20.89 -14.23
N LEU A 34 -20.11 21.32 -13.18
CA LEU A 34 -19.53 21.60 -11.88
C LEU A 34 -18.95 20.34 -11.23
N CYS A 35 -19.64 19.21 -11.29
CA CYS A 35 -19.13 17.93 -10.82
C CYS A 35 -17.86 17.50 -11.58
N ALA A 36 -17.87 17.64 -12.91
CA ALA A 36 -16.70 17.31 -13.74
C ALA A 36 -15.50 18.23 -13.43
N ALA A 37 -15.73 19.52 -13.26
CA ALA A 37 -14.68 20.48 -12.89
C ALA A 37 -14.10 20.19 -11.50
N GLY A 38 -14.97 19.89 -10.51
CA GLY A 38 -14.54 19.49 -9.16
C GLY A 38 -13.72 18.22 -9.16
N PHE A 39 -14.17 17.20 -9.91
CA PHE A 39 -13.45 15.93 -10.06
C PHE A 39 -12.08 16.13 -10.73
N GLN A 40 -12.03 16.94 -11.80
CA GLN A 40 -10.78 17.23 -12.49
C GLN A 40 -9.80 18.01 -11.62
N GLY A 41 -10.30 18.99 -10.85
CA GLY A 41 -9.50 19.76 -9.90
C GLY A 41 -8.92 18.87 -8.81
N TRP A 42 -9.73 17.95 -8.26
CA TRP A 42 -9.25 16.99 -7.25
C TRP A 42 -8.20 16.01 -7.82
N ARG A 43 -8.43 15.47 -9.03
CA ARG A 43 -7.42 14.63 -9.70
C ARG A 43 -6.11 15.35 -9.93
N TRP A 44 -6.17 16.62 -10.35
CA TRP A 44 -4.98 17.44 -10.53
C TRP A 44 -4.22 17.65 -9.21
N TYR A 45 -4.96 17.94 -8.12
CA TYR A 45 -4.37 18.08 -6.78
C TYR A 45 -3.67 16.79 -6.33
N GLN A 46 -4.34 15.64 -6.43
CA GLN A 46 -3.75 14.36 -6.06
C GLN A 46 -2.52 14.00 -6.92
N MET A 47 -2.57 14.29 -8.22
CA MET A 47 -1.44 14.04 -9.11
C MET A 47 -0.23 14.91 -8.73
N LYS A 48 -0.47 16.19 -8.41
CA LYS A 48 0.58 17.10 -7.95
C LYS A 48 1.19 16.62 -6.64
N GLU A 49 0.35 16.29 -5.65
CA GLU A 49 0.79 15.78 -4.35
C GLU A 49 1.64 14.49 -4.50
N SER A 50 1.18 13.56 -5.36
CA SER A 50 1.92 12.33 -5.66
C SER A 50 3.25 12.62 -6.37
N THR A 51 3.30 13.59 -7.30
CA THR A 51 4.53 13.97 -8.00
C THR A 51 5.56 14.56 -7.03
N ASP A 52 5.13 15.49 -6.17
CA ASP A 52 6.00 16.13 -5.18
C ASP A 52 6.54 15.08 -4.16
N ALA A 53 5.68 14.16 -3.70
CA ALA A 53 6.08 13.04 -2.86
C ALA A 53 7.08 12.10 -3.55
N GLY A 54 6.88 11.84 -4.86
CA GLY A 54 7.79 11.02 -5.67
C GLY A 54 9.20 11.62 -5.76
N VAL A 55 9.30 12.95 -5.91
CA VAL A 55 10.59 13.66 -5.92
C VAL A 55 11.29 13.51 -4.56
N LEU A 56 10.55 13.67 -3.45
CA LEU A 56 11.10 13.47 -2.10
C LEU A 56 11.55 12.02 -1.89
N TYR A 57 10.77 11.05 -2.34
CA TYR A 57 11.14 9.64 -2.24
C TYR A 57 12.41 9.31 -3.05
N ALA A 58 12.57 9.87 -4.25
CA ALA A 58 13.80 9.72 -5.04
C ALA A 58 15.03 10.30 -4.32
N GLN A 59 14.88 11.47 -3.66
CA GLN A 59 15.94 12.04 -2.82
C GLN A 59 16.25 11.15 -1.61
N MET A 60 15.24 10.52 -1.03
CA MET A 60 15.39 9.59 0.08
C MET A 60 16.18 8.34 -0.32
N ILE A 61 15.91 7.76 -1.50
CA ILE A 61 16.71 6.65 -2.06
C ILE A 61 18.18 7.07 -2.20
N GLN A 62 18.43 8.26 -2.73
CA GLN A 62 19.79 8.78 -2.87
C GLN A 62 20.48 8.92 -1.51
N ALA A 63 19.80 9.47 -0.49
CA ALA A 63 20.31 9.58 0.86
C ALA A 63 20.62 8.20 1.48
N SER A 64 19.72 7.22 1.27
CA SER A 64 19.93 5.84 1.73
C SER A 64 21.17 5.20 1.09
N ASN A 65 21.36 5.37 -0.23
CA ASN A 65 22.55 4.88 -0.93
C ASN A 65 23.86 5.52 -0.44
N MET A 66 23.78 6.77 0.02
CA MET A 66 24.91 7.50 0.64
C MET A 66 25.09 7.16 2.13
N LYS A 67 24.22 6.33 2.72
CA LYS A 67 24.16 6.01 4.14
C LYS A 67 23.97 7.26 5.03
N ASP A 68 23.31 8.28 4.48
CA ASP A 68 22.95 9.51 5.22
C ASP A 68 21.62 9.29 5.95
N GLU A 69 21.71 8.63 7.10
CA GLU A 69 20.57 8.26 7.91
C GLU A 69 19.75 9.47 8.37
N ALA A 70 20.43 10.56 8.75
CA ALA A 70 19.77 11.78 9.21
C ALA A 70 18.87 12.37 8.11
N ARG A 71 19.36 12.37 6.87
CA ARG A 71 18.59 12.84 5.72
C ARG A 71 17.46 11.90 5.36
N VAL A 72 17.65 10.57 5.46
CA VAL A 72 16.60 9.58 5.28
C VAL A 72 15.45 9.83 6.25
N GLN A 73 15.75 10.00 7.55
CA GLN A 73 14.74 10.25 8.58
C GLN A 73 14.03 11.60 8.39
N ALA A 74 14.77 12.65 8.03
CA ALA A 74 14.18 13.97 7.77
C ALA A 74 13.18 13.93 6.58
N ILE A 75 13.54 13.22 5.51
CA ILE A 75 12.65 13.08 4.34
C ILE A 75 11.46 12.19 4.69
N ALA A 76 11.66 11.09 5.43
CA ALA A 76 10.57 10.23 5.91
C ALA A 76 9.56 11.02 6.74
N GLY A 77 10.03 11.90 7.64
CA GLY A 77 9.18 12.79 8.41
C GLY A 77 8.35 13.72 7.52
N ARG A 78 8.95 14.34 6.51
CA ARG A 78 8.21 15.19 5.55
C ARG A 78 7.17 14.42 4.74
N LEU A 79 7.50 13.20 4.28
CA LEU A 79 6.55 12.34 3.58
C LEU A 79 5.37 11.97 4.49
N HIS A 80 5.65 11.64 5.75
CA HIS A 80 4.64 11.32 6.74
C HIS A 80 3.70 12.51 7.05
N GLU A 81 4.25 13.70 7.25
CA GLU A 81 3.49 14.87 7.67
C GLU A 81 2.69 15.51 6.54
N SER A 82 3.31 15.63 5.35
CA SER A 82 2.76 16.43 4.26
C SER A 82 2.14 15.61 3.14
N TYR A 83 2.48 14.32 3.02
CA TYR A 83 2.10 13.48 1.87
C TYR A 83 1.54 12.11 2.28
N ALA A 84 1.00 12.01 3.50
CA ALA A 84 0.48 10.76 4.07
C ALA A 84 -0.66 10.11 3.26
N SER A 85 -1.25 10.81 2.28
CA SER A 85 -2.26 10.26 1.34
C SER A 85 -1.63 9.52 0.16
N THR A 86 -0.31 9.65 -0.04
CA THR A 86 0.39 9.08 -1.20
C THR A 86 1.04 7.74 -0.87
N THR A 87 1.12 6.84 -1.84
CA THR A 87 1.87 5.58 -1.71
C THR A 87 3.35 5.81 -1.39
N TYR A 88 3.92 6.95 -1.84
CA TYR A 88 5.31 7.30 -1.57
C TYR A 88 5.62 7.50 -0.08
N ALA A 89 4.65 7.95 0.71
CA ALA A 89 4.83 8.05 2.16
C ALA A 89 4.94 6.66 2.80
N GLY A 90 4.12 5.69 2.40
CA GLY A 90 4.24 4.30 2.84
C GLY A 90 5.57 3.67 2.41
N MET A 91 5.99 3.86 1.15
CA MET A 91 7.28 3.40 0.65
C MET A 91 8.45 4.06 1.39
N GLY A 92 8.34 5.34 1.71
CA GLY A 92 9.30 6.08 2.51
C GLY A 92 9.44 5.49 3.92
N ALA A 93 8.33 5.17 4.56
CA ALA A 93 8.34 4.52 5.87
C ALA A 93 9.00 3.13 5.83
N LEU A 94 8.75 2.33 4.77
CA LEU A 94 9.46 1.04 4.56
C LEU A 94 10.97 1.23 4.39
N LEU A 95 11.41 2.25 3.66
CA LEU A 95 12.82 2.54 3.45
C LEU A 95 13.48 3.07 4.74
N ALA A 96 12.79 3.94 5.49
CA ALA A 96 13.25 4.41 6.78
C ALA A 96 13.42 3.27 7.79
N ALA A 97 12.46 2.35 7.84
CA ALA A 97 12.53 1.16 8.68
C ALA A 97 13.73 0.29 8.33
N HIS A 98 13.95 0.02 7.03
CA HIS A 98 15.10 -0.77 6.58
C HIS A 98 16.45 -0.15 6.98
N ASN A 99 16.60 1.18 6.84
CA ASN A 99 17.82 1.88 7.27
C ASN A 99 17.99 1.81 8.79
N ALA A 100 16.91 1.96 9.55
CA ALA A 100 16.91 1.85 11.00
C ALA A 100 17.29 0.43 11.47
N GLU A 101 16.72 -0.62 10.86
CA GLU A 101 17.10 -2.02 11.11
C GLU A 101 18.60 -2.24 10.88
N THR A 102 19.10 -1.79 9.71
CA THR A 102 20.52 -1.94 9.36
C THR A 102 21.44 -1.22 10.35
N ALA A 103 20.98 -0.13 10.95
CA ALA A 103 21.68 0.62 11.98
C ALA A 103 21.48 0.07 13.42
N GLY A 104 20.69 -1.02 13.57
CA GLY A 104 20.36 -1.62 14.88
C GLY A 104 19.38 -0.79 15.71
N LYS A 105 18.67 0.16 15.08
CA LYS A 105 17.70 1.05 15.73
C LYS A 105 16.28 0.45 15.64
N TYR A 106 16.08 -0.68 16.28
CA TYR A 106 14.83 -1.46 16.17
C TYR A 106 13.58 -0.67 16.58
N ALA A 107 13.66 0.18 17.58
CA ALA A 107 12.52 1.01 18.01
C ALA A 107 12.07 2.02 16.93
N GLU A 108 13.01 2.59 16.15
CA GLU A 108 12.68 3.47 15.02
C GLU A 108 12.07 2.66 13.86
N ALA A 109 12.61 1.48 13.58
CA ALA A 109 12.07 0.56 12.57
C ALA A 109 10.65 0.11 12.94
N GLU A 110 10.43 -0.33 14.18
CA GLU A 110 9.11 -0.69 14.70
C GLU A 110 8.10 0.45 14.50
N LYS A 111 8.46 1.66 14.89
CA LYS A 111 7.58 2.84 14.76
C LYS A 111 7.17 3.10 13.30
N ALA A 112 8.13 3.05 12.38
CA ALA A 112 7.87 3.30 10.97
C ALA A 112 6.99 2.21 10.34
N LEU A 113 7.23 0.93 10.67
CA LEU A 113 6.45 -0.19 10.16
C LEU A 113 5.05 -0.24 10.75
N LYS A 114 4.91 0.01 12.06
CA LYS A 114 3.59 0.09 12.71
C LYS A 114 2.72 1.16 12.10
N TRP A 115 3.28 2.30 11.73
CA TRP A 115 2.50 3.35 11.07
C TRP A 115 1.83 2.86 9.77
N ILE A 116 2.47 1.97 9.02
CA ILE A 116 1.88 1.36 7.82
C ILE A 116 0.84 0.30 8.21
N VAL A 117 1.21 -0.59 9.13
CA VAL A 117 0.36 -1.73 9.55
C VAL A 117 -0.95 -1.26 10.18
N ASP A 118 -0.89 -0.20 11.00
CA ASP A 118 -2.03 0.35 11.72
C ASP A 118 -2.88 1.31 10.86
N SER A 119 -2.39 1.66 9.65
CA SER A 119 -3.08 2.56 8.73
C SER A 119 -3.92 1.78 7.72
N ASP A 120 -5.13 2.30 7.42
CA ASP A 120 -5.96 1.79 6.31
C ASP A 120 -5.60 2.43 4.95
N LYS A 121 -4.59 3.31 4.92
CA LYS A 121 -4.20 4.05 3.71
C LYS A 121 -3.34 3.23 2.75
N TYR A 122 -2.68 2.18 3.25
CA TYR A 122 -1.68 1.40 2.49
C TYR A 122 -1.98 -0.10 2.49
N PRO A 123 -3.19 -0.51 2.05
CA PRO A 123 -3.58 -1.93 2.11
C PRO A 123 -2.63 -2.84 1.33
N GLU A 124 -2.06 -2.37 0.21
CA GLU A 124 -1.11 -3.12 -0.61
C GLU A 124 0.28 -3.27 0.04
N LEU A 125 0.67 -2.33 0.92
CA LEU A 125 1.95 -2.38 1.63
C LEU A 125 1.84 -3.10 2.98
N LYS A 126 0.63 -3.27 3.50
CA LYS A 126 0.40 -3.83 4.83
C LYS A 126 0.99 -5.23 5.02
N PRO A 127 0.84 -6.20 4.10
CA PRO A 127 1.46 -7.52 4.26
C PRO A 127 2.99 -7.44 4.33
N LEU A 128 3.61 -6.70 3.41
CA LEU A 128 5.06 -6.49 3.38
C LEU A 128 5.56 -5.82 4.67
N ALA A 129 4.88 -4.77 5.12
CA ALA A 129 5.22 -4.08 6.36
C ALA A 129 5.08 -5.01 7.58
N SER A 130 4.05 -5.87 7.59
CA SER A 130 3.82 -6.85 8.65
C SER A 130 4.94 -7.91 8.71
N VAL A 131 5.39 -8.40 7.56
CA VAL A 131 6.51 -9.37 7.49
C VAL A 131 7.80 -8.75 8.00
N ARG A 132 8.08 -7.48 7.66
CA ARG A 132 9.26 -6.76 8.15
C ARG A 132 9.15 -6.46 9.64
N LEU A 133 7.98 -6.00 10.11
CA LEU A 133 7.74 -5.74 11.53
C LEU A 133 7.92 -7.02 12.38
N ALA A 134 7.44 -8.15 11.86
CA ALA A 134 7.66 -9.45 12.48
C ALA A 134 9.15 -9.84 12.51
N GLY A 135 9.95 -9.40 11.52
CA GLY A 135 11.40 -9.52 11.55
C GLY A 135 12.03 -8.71 12.67
N VAL A 136 11.65 -7.45 12.83
CA VAL A 136 12.09 -6.59 13.95
C VAL A 136 11.75 -7.26 15.30
N TYR A 137 10.53 -7.79 15.44
CA TYR A 137 10.12 -8.49 16.65
C TYR A 137 10.89 -9.79 16.88
N LEU A 138 11.29 -10.49 15.81
CA LEU A 138 12.16 -11.67 15.92
C LEU A 138 13.52 -11.29 16.52
N ASP A 139 14.13 -10.22 16.00
CA ASP A 139 15.45 -9.74 16.46
C ASP A 139 15.42 -9.23 17.91
N GLU A 140 14.28 -8.69 18.34
CA GLU A 140 14.07 -8.23 19.72
C GLU A 140 13.59 -9.33 20.68
N GLY A 141 13.35 -10.57 20.20
CA GLY A 141 12.80 -11.67 21.01
C GLY A 141 11.31 -11.53 21.34
N LYS A 142 10.59 -10.63 20.67
CA LYS A 142 9.15 -10.37 20.87
C LYS A 142 8.29 -11.29 19.99
N TYR A 143 8.49 -12.60 20.08
CA TYR A 143 7.95 -13.58 19.13
C TYR A 143 6.42 -13.58 19.02
N ASP A 144 5.71 -13.47 20.15
CA ASP A 144 4.24 -13.46 20.17
C ASP A 144 3.65 -12.23 19.49
N GLN A 145 4.33 -11.07 19.58
CA GLN A 145 3.92 -9.86 18.88
C GLN A 145 4.11 -10.03 17.36
N GLY A 146 5.23 -10.63 16.93
CA GLY A 146 5.46 -10.95 15.54
C GLY A 146 4.40 -11.89 14.96
N LEU A 147 4.07 -12.96 15.67
CA LEU A 147 3.02 -13.90 15.26
C LEU A 147 1.64 -13.23 15.20
N THR A 148 1.33 -12.32 16.11
CA THR A 148 0.07 -11.57 16.10
C THR A 148 -0.07 -10.71 14.85
N VAL A 149 0.97 -9.97 14.49
CA VAL A 149 0.98 -9.13 13.29
C VAL A 149 0.84 -9.95 12.01
N LEU A 150 1.55 -11.09 11.91
CA LEU A 150 1.46 -11.96 10.74
C LEU A 150 0.10 -12.66 10.61
N ASN A 151 -0.50 -13.08 11.72
CA ASN A 151 -1.83 -13.68 11.71
C ASN A 151 -2.91 -12.73 11.16
N ALA A 152 -2.75 -11.42 11.32
CA ALA A 152 -3.67 -10.43 10.77
C ALA A 152 -3.62 -10.33 9.23
N VAL A 153 -2.54 -10.81 8.60
CA VAL A 153 -2.31 -10.72 7.15
C VAL A 153 -2.08 -12.06 6.47
N LYS A 154 -2.22 -13.20 7.18
CA LYS A 154 -1.92 -14.55 6.66
C LYS A 154 -2.75 -14.95 5.43
N ASP A 155 -3.93 -14.34 5.27
CA ASP A 155 -4.84 -14.62 4.17
C ASP A 155 -4.72 -13.57 3.03
N ALA A 156 -3.67 -12.73 3.06
CA ALA A 156 -3.40 -11.74 2.01
C ALA A 156 -2.92 -12.45 0.74
N LYS A 157 -3.77 -12.46 -0.28
CA LYS A 157 -3.53 -13.17 -1.54
C LYS A 157 -2.26 -12.70 -2.23
N GLY A 158 -1.37 -13.66 -2.54
CA GLY A 158 -0.09 -13.42 -3.20
C GLY A 158 1.07 -13.10 -2.23
N GLU A 159 0.79 -12.94 -0.94
CA GLU A 159 1.77 -12.64 0.09
C GLU A 159 1.90 -13.77 1.12
N GLU A 160 1.24 -14.91 0.87
CA GLU A 160 1.22 -16.05 1.79
C GLU A 160 2.64 -16.61 2.05
N VAL A 161 3.45 -16.70 1.00
CA VAL A 161 4.80 -17.30 1.10
C VAL A 161 5.69 -16.58 2.10
N PRO A 162 5.94 -15.26 1.99
CA PRO A 162 6.77 -14.55 2.96
C PRO A 162 6.14 -14.49 4.35
N VAL A 163 4.81 -14.49 4.46
CA VAL A 163 4.11 -14.48 5.75
C VAL A 163 4.33 -15.81 6.48
N TYR A 164 4.07 -16.95 5.83
CA TYR A 164 4.25 -18.26 6.45
C TYR A 164 5.74 -18.60 6.67
N ASP A 165 6.64 -18.15 5.79
CA ASP A 165 8.08 -18.29 6.02
C ASP A 165 8.51 -17.58 7.32
N ARG A 166 8.09 -16.31 7.49
CA ARG A 166 8.40 -15.54 8.70
C ARG A 166 7.73 -16.10 9.96
N MET A 167 6.51 -16.66 9.85
CA MET A 167 5.87 -17.38 10.96
C MET A 167 6.71 -18.58 11.39
N GLY A 168 7.25 -19.34 10.44
CA GLY A 168 8.15 -20.45 10.72
C GLY A 168 9.40 -20.02 11.49
N ASP A 169 10.03 -18.91 11.08
CA ASP A 169 11.20 -18.35 11.77
C ASP A 169 10.87 -17.99 13.25
N LEU A 170 9.72 -17.35 13.47
CA LEU A 170 9.26 -16.97 14.80
C LEU A 170 8.94 -18.19 15.70
N TYR A 171 8.27 -19.21 15.15
CA TYR A 171 8.00 -20.44 15.90
C TYR A 171 9.29 -21.17 16.25
N LEU A 172 10.26 -21.25 15.31
CA LEU A 172 11.55 -21.87 15.60
C LEU A 172 12.29 -21.11 16.71
N ALA A 173 12.35 -19.79 16.64
CA ALA A 173 12.99 -18.96 17.67
C ALA A 173 12.32 -19.09 19.04
N LYS A 174 11.00 -19.35 19.05
CA LYS A 174 10.24 -19.66 20.27
C LYS A 174 10.45 -21.08 20.80
N GLY A 175 11.12 -21.96 20.03
CA GLY A 175 11.34 -23.34 20.35
C GLY A 175 10.22 -24.31 19.93
N ASP A 176 9.21 -23.83 19.23
CA ASP A 176 8.12 -24.66 18.69
C ASP A 176 8.47 -25.19 17.29
N VAL A 177 9.27 -26.26 17.28
CA VAL A 177 9.77 -26.90 16.06
C VAL A 177 8.62 -27.43 15.18
N ALA A 178 7.57 -27.99 15.81
CA ALA A 178 6.43 -28.54 15.07
C ALA A 178 5.63 -27.45 14.34
N ALA A 179 5.35 -26.33 15.01
CA ALA A 179 4.70 -25.19 14.39
C ALA A 179 5.58 -24.51 13.32
N ALA A 180 6.90 -24.45 13.53
CA ALA A 180 7.85 -23.96 12.54
C ALA A 180 7.80 -24.78 11.25
N ARG A 181 7.92 -26.11 11.37
CA ARG A 181 7.82 -27.06 10.25
C ARG A 181 6.53 -26.84 9.47
N LYS A 182 5.40 -26.85 10.17
CA LYS A 182 4.09 -26.65 9.56
C LYS A 182 4.01 -25.33 8.80
N SER A 183 4.50 -24.23 9.37
CA SER A 183 4.46 -22.92 8.73
C SER A 183 5.29 -22.90 7.45
N TRP A 184 6.47 -23.49 7.42
CA TRP A 184 7.29 -23.57 6.21
C TRP A 184 6.70 -24.50 5.16
N GLU A 185 6.05 -25.62 5.55
CA GLU A 185 5.29 -26.47 4.63
C GLU A 185 4.10 -25.72 4.02
N ASP A 186 3.40 -24.92 4.80
CA ASP A 186 2.33 -24.07 4.32
C ASP A 186 2.88 -23.00 3.35
N ALA A 187 4.05 -22.40 3.64
CA ALA A 187 4.70 -21.48 2.70
C ALA A 187 5.00 -22.15 1.35
N LEU A 188 5.56 -23.37 1.35
CA LEU A 188 5.83 -24.12 0.12
C LEU A 188 4.56 -24.51 -0.64
N ARG A 189 3.44 -24.75 0.05
CA ARG A 189 2.15 -25.06 -0.59
C ARG A 189 1.63 -23.90 -1.45
N TYR A 190 1.88 -22.67 -1.03
CA TYR A 190 1.50 -21.45 -1.78
C TYR A 190 2.56 -21.03 -2.79
N ALA A 191 3.80 -21.53 -2.68
CA ALA A 191 4.91 -21.08 -3.51
C ALA A 191 4.87 -21.69 -4.90
N PRO A 192 4.84 -20.90 -6.00
CA PRO A 192 5.15 -21.43 -7.31
C PRO A 192 6.63 -21.84 -7.36
N MET A 193 6.96 -22.86 -8.20
CA MET A 193 8.33 -23.39 -8.34
C MET A 193 9.39 -22.33 -8.67
N THR A 194 8.96 -21.20 -9.24
CA THR A 194 9.84 -20.08 -9.59
C THR A 194 10.05 -19.08 -8.46
N ASN A 195 9.40 -19.27 -7.30
CA ASN A 195 9.55 -18.37 -6.18
C ASN A 195 10.95 -18.50 -5.56
N PRO A 196 11.71 -17.40 -5.41
CA PRO A 196 13.09 -17.43 -4.91
C PRO A 196 13.19 -17.93 -3.45
N LEU A 197 12.11 -17.89 -2.67
CA LEU A 197 12.12 -18.38 -1.28
C LEU A 197 12.05 -19.90 -1.17
N VAL A 198 11.63 -20.63 -2.22
CA VAL A 198 11.48 -22.09 -2.16
C VAL A 198 12.77 -22.77 -1.67
N GLY A 199 13.90 -22.48 -2.30
CA GLY A 199 15.17 -23.09 -1.90
C GLY A 199 15.60 -22.76 -0.46
N VAL A 200 15.31 -21.54 -0.01
CA VAL A 200 15.62 -21.11 1.37
C VAL A 200 14.74 -21.85 2.36
N ILE A 201 13.44 -21.96 2.08
CA ILE A 201 12.49 -22.66 2.95
C ILE A 201 12.81 -24.15 3.03
N GLU A 202 13.18 -24.78 1.91
CA GLU A 202 13.62 -26.18 1.91
C GLU A 202 14.87 -26.40 2.77
N ILE A 203 15.84 -25.50 2.71
CA ILE A 203 17.03 -25.56 3.58
C ILE A 203 16.62 -25.44 5.05
N LYS A 204 15.73 -24.52 5.41
CA LYS A 204 15.21 -24.38 6.78
C LYS A 204 14.51 -25.64 7.25
N LEU A 205 13.64 -26.24 6.43
CA LEU A 205 12.95 -27.49 6.74
C LEU A 205 13.92 -28.65 6.97
N ASN A 206 14.94 -28.79 6.10
CA ASN A 206 15.93 -29.83 6.19
C ASN A 206 16.89 -29.69 7.41
N SER A 207 17.00 -28.47 7.95
CA SER A 207 17.81 -28.21 9.15
C SER A 207 17.12 -28.62 10.46
N LEU A 208 15.79 -28.85 10.42
CA LEU A 208 15.07 -29.30 11.61
C LEU A 208 15.38 -30.75 11.99
N PRO A 209 15.31 -31.09 13.28
CA PRO A 209 15.43 -32.49 13.73
C PRO A 209 14.41 -33.35 12.99
N LYS A 210 14.86 -34.55 12.58
CA LYS A 210 13.95 -35.57 12.04
C LYS A 210 13.15 -36.12 13.21
N GLU A 211 11.83 -36.20 13.05
CA GLU A 211 10.94 -36.88 13.99
C GLU A 211 11.24 -38.37 14.04
#